data_16d232bd33222594676e1b7fb96b465b
#
_entry.id   16d232bd33222594676e1b7fb96b465b
#
_cell.length_a   1.000
_cell.length_b   1.000
_cell.length_c   1.000
_cell.angle_alpha   90.00
_cell.angle_beta   90.00
_cell.angle_gamma   90.00
#
_symmetry.space_group_name_H-M   'P 1'
#
loop_
_entity.id
_entity.type
_entity.pdbx_description
1 polymer ?
#
loop_
_entity_poly.entity_id
_entity_poly.type
_entity_poly.pdbx_seq_one_letter_code
_entity_poly.pdbx_strand_id
1 'polypeptide(L)'
;AILGFILIGVMLFSIFVGFPISFTLIFLGFVFGYLGFGKLVFYLMTLQFSMVMTEQTLAAVPLFVFMGIMMEQAGLMERLFSAFQLMLAKVRGSLYYAVLFVSVIFAAATGIVGASVTILGIMAAKSMNRSGYNVRLAAGTITAGGTLGILIPPSIMLVVMGPIMEIPVIDLFAAAIIPGILLASLYAAYTTIRCMLDPKLGPPLPEDMRAASMKDVWVEFFLGLVPPAALVFAALGSILFGFATPTEAAGCGAMGALLLSLAYKKLTLSKLQDALVKTLEISALIMVL
;
A
#
# COMPACT_ATOMS: atom_id res chain seq x y z
N ALA A 1 18.44 32.48 3.11
CA ALA A 1 17.87 31.77 4.28
C ALA A 1 16.46 32.30 4.63
N ILE A 2 16.27 33.64 4.76
CA ILE A 2 14.98 34.23 5.16
C ILE A 2 13.86 33.89 4.16
N LEU A 3 14.12 33.95 2.86
CA LEU A 3 13.14 33.63 1.81
C LEU A 3 12.62 32.18 1.91
N GLY A 4 13.50 31.23 2.24
CA GLY A 4 13.12 29.83 2.43
C GLY A 4 12.20 29.61 3.66
N PHE A 5 12.48 30.30 4.76
CA PHE A 5 11.60 30.23 5.94
C PHE A 5 10.22 30.82 5.68
N ILE A 6 10.15 31.95 4.94
CA ILE A 6 8.88 32.58 4.54
C ILE A 6 8.11 31.62 3.61
N LEU A 7 8.79 30.99 2.63
CA LEU A 7 8.19 30.00 1.73
C LEU A 7 7.53 28.86 2.51
N ILE A 8 8.25 28.27 3.47
CA ILE A 8 7.72 27.18 4.31
C ILE A 8 6.52 27.66 5.13
N GLY A 9 6.59 28.84 5.72
CA GLY A 9 5.49 29.44 6.48
C GLY A 9 4.24 29.66 5.65
N VAL A 10 4.38 30.25 4.44
CA VAL A 10 3.27 30.48 3.52
C VAL A 10 2.71 29.17 2.98
N MET A 11 3.58 28.18 2.70
CA MET A 11 3.16 26.85 2.26
C MET A 11 2.28 26.19 3.32
N LEU A 12 2.73 26.12 4.57
CA LEU A 12 1.96 25.56 5.67
C LEU A 12 0.63 26.30 5.86
N PHE A 13 0.66 27.63 5.87
CA PHE A 13 -0.55 28.43 5.98
C PHE A 13 -1.56 28.11 4.86
N SER A 14 -1.10 28.06 3.62
CA SER A 14 -1.96 27.75 2.46
C SER A 14 -2.60 26.37 2.54
N ILE A 15 -1.83 25.36 2.99
CA ILE A 15 -2.32 24.01 3.19
C ILE A 15 -3.39 23.97 4.30
N PHE A 16 -3.15 24.67 5.43
CA PHE A 16 -4.13 24.73 6.52
C PHE A 16 -5.42 25.46 6.16
N VAL A 17 -5.35 26.43 5.25
CA VAL A 17 -6.54 27.14 4.71
C VAL A 17 -7.35 26.22 3.77
N GLY A 18 -6.74 25.12 3.27
CA GLY A 18 -7.42 24.14 2.43
C GLY A 18 -7.14 24.26 0.94
N PHE A 19 -6.11 24.98 0.53
CA PHE A 19 -5.69 25.00 -0.88
C PHE A 19 -5.12 23.63 -1.29
N PRO A 20 -5.41 23.15 -2.52
CA PRO A 20 -4.83 21.94 -3.05
C PRO A 20 -3.30 21.99 -3.06
N ILE A 21 -2.64 20.97 -2.52
CA ILE A 21 -1.18 20.95 -2.30
C ILE A 21 -0.41 21.20 -3.59
N SER A 22 -0.75 20.49 -4.67
CA SER A 22 -0.06 20.58 -5.96
C SER A 22 -0.05 22.00 -6.52
N PHE A 23 -1.23 22.64 -6.58
CA PHE A 23 -1.34 24.02 -7.06
C PHE A 23 -0.60 25.00 -6.15
N THR A 24 -0.66 24.77 -4.84
CA THR A 24 0.06 25.60 -3.86
C THR A 24 1.56 25.51 -4.08
N LEU A 25 2.11 24.31 -4.25
CA LEU A 25 3.54 24.10 -4.47
C LEU A 25 4.01 24.73 -5.78
N ILE A 26 3.28 24.54 -6.88
CA ILE A 26 3.60 25.14 -8.18
C ILE A 26 3.58 26.68 -8.07
N PHE A 27 2.53 27.25 -7.49
CA PHE A 27 2.38 28.69 -7.35
C PHE A 27 3.50 29.29 -6.48
N LEU A 28 3.76 28.68 -5.32
CA LEU A 28 4.82 29.15 -4.42
C LEU A 28 6.22 28.95 -5.03
N GLY A 29 6.45 27.83 -5.70
CA GLY A 29 7.69 27.59 -6.46
C GLY A 29 7.92 28.68 -7.51
N PHE A 30 6.86 29.09 -8.20
CA PHE A 30 6.93 30.18 -9.19
C PHE A 30 7.21 31.53 -8.55
N VAL A 31 6.43 31.92 -7.54
CA VAL A 31 6.55 33.23 -6.89
C VAL A 31 7.89 33.37 -6.17
N PHE A 32 8.23 32.45 -5.30
CA PHE A 32 9.48 32.50 -4.54
C PHE A 32 10.70 32.23 -5.41
N GLY A 33 10.56 31.36 -6.42
CA GLY A 33 11.59 31.13 -7.42
C GLY A 33 11.88 32.39 -8.22
N TYR A 34 10.86 33.16 -8.62
CA TYR A 34 11.06 34.45 -9.31
C TYR A 34 11.73 35.49 -8.40
N LEU A 35 11.35 35.55 -7.13
CA LEU A 35 11.98 36.42 -6.15
C LEU A 35 13.45 36.05 -5.87
N GLY A 36 13.80 34.76 -5.93
CA GLY A 36 15.15 34.28 -5.66
C GLY A 36 16.06 34.27 -6.87
N PHE A 37 15.57 33.82 -8.02
CA PHE A 37 16.36 33.55 -9.24
C PHE A 37 15.99 34.48 -10.41
N GLY A 38 14.98 35.37 -10.24
CA GLY A 38 14.51 36.22 -11.30
C GLY A 38 13.97 35.44 -12.51
N LYS A 39 14.27 35.92 -13.72
CA LYS A 39 13.81 35.30 -14.97
C LYS A 39 14.36 33.89 -15.19
N LEU A 40 15.42 33.45 -14.49
CA LEU A 40 16.00 32.14 -14.61
C LEU A 40 15.03 31.03 -14.14
N VAL A 41 14.08 31.37 -13.27
CA VAL A 41 13.07 30.40 -12.78
C VAL A 41 12.28 29.75 -13.92
N PHE A 42 11.94 30.49 -14.97
CA PHE A 42 11.19 29.97 -16.12
C PHE A 42 11.96 28.84 -16.81
N TYR A 43 13.26 29.00 -16.99
CA TYR A 43 14.12 28.00 -17.57
C TYR A 43 14.26 26.78 -16.65
N LEU A 44 14.52 27.01 -15.36
CA LEU A 44 14.68 25.96 -14.38
C LEU A 44 13.39 25.11 -14.21
N MET A 45 12.23 25.76 -14.16
CA MET A 45 10.95 25.06 -14.08
C MET A 45 10.67 24.24 -15.34
N THR A 46 10.94 24.80 -16.54
CA THR A 46 10.76 24.05 -17.79
C THR A 46 11.66 22.82 -17.83
N LEU A 47 12.90 22.97 -17.39
CA LEU A 47 13.87 21.88 -17.36
C LEU A 47 13.43 20.79 -16.37
N GLN A 48 13.01 21.16 -15.17
CA GLN A 48 12.51 20.23 -14.15
C GLN A 48 11.23 19.52 -14.62
N PHE A 49 10.31 20.25 -15.23
CA PHE A 49 9.09 19.67 -15.80
C PHE A 49 9.40 18.63 -16.88
N SER A 50 10.32 18.97 -17.79
CA SER A 50 10.77 18.05 -18.83
C SER A 50 11.42 16.81 -18.27
N MET A 51 12.26 16.94 -17.23
CA MET A 51 12.89 15.81 -16.55
C MET A 51 11.86 14.84 -15.98
N VAL A 52 10.89 15.35 -15.22
CA VAL A 52 9.84 14.52 -14.61
C VAL A 52 8.96 13.86 -15.67
N MET A 53 8.58 14.56 -16.73
CA MET A 53 7.76 14.02 -17.81
C MET A 53 8.46 12.91 -18.63
N THR A 54 9.78 12.94 -18.71
CA THR A 54 10.56 11.94 -19.44
C THR A 54 11.08 10.81 -18.56
N GLU A 55 10.77 10.85 -17.24
CA GLU A 55 11.24 9.85 -16.28
C GLU A 55 10.54 8.50 -16.47
N GLN A 56 11.29 7.53 -16.98
CA GLN A 56 10.77 6.20 -17.31
C GLN A 56 10.31 5.41 -16.07
N THR A 57 10.91 5.67 -14.93
CA THR A 57 10.59 4.96 -13.68
C THR A 57 9.16 5.25 -13.21
N LEU A 58 8.63 6.43 -13.52
CA LEU A 58 7.25 6.79 -13.18
C LEU A 58 6.21 5.94 -13.93
N ALA A 59 6.56 5.35 -15.07
CA ALA A 59 5.67 4.42 -15.76
C ALA A 59 5.41 3.12 -14.98
N ALA A 60 6.24 2.82 -13.97
CA ALA A 60 5.97 1.71 -13.05
C ALA A 60 4.73 1.96 -12.16
N VAL A 61 4.40 3.23 -11.88
CA VAL A 61 3.28 3.59 -10.97
C VAL A 61 1.94 3.01 -11.46
N PRO A 62 1.43 3.32 -12.68
CA PRO A 62 0.18 2.76 -13.14
C PRO A 62 0.19 1.22 -13.21
N LEU A 63 1.33 0.61 -13.50
CA LEU A 63 1.46 -0.84 -13.57
C LEU A 63 1.37 -1.50 -12.19
N PHE A 64 2.02 -0.95 -11.16
CA PHE A 64 1.87 -1.43 -9.78
C PHE A 64 0.47 -1.18 -9.24
N VAL A 65 -0.13 -0.02 -9.52
CA VAL A 65 -1.54 0.27 -9.16
C VAL A 65 -2.47 -0.78 -9.77
N PHE A 66 -2.30 -1.06 -11.06
CA PHE A 66 -3.10 -2.07 -11.74
C PHE A 66 -2.91 -3.47 -11.15
N MET A 67 -1.66 -3.87 -10.87
CA MET A 67 -1.33 -5.12 -10.19
C MET A 67 -2.08 -5.25 -8.88
N GLY A 68 -2.03 -4.21 -8.03
CA GLY A 68 -2.70 -4.19 -6.73
C GLY A 68 -4.23 -4.32 -6.84
N ILE A 69 -4.85 -3.54 -7.71
CA ILE A 69 -6.31 -3.57 -7.94
C ILE A 69 -6.75 -4.94 -8.49
N MET A 70 -5.99 -5.51 -9.42
CA MET A 70 -6.31 -6.84 -9.97
C MET A 70 -6.22 -7.95 -8.92
N MET A 71 -5.21 -7.91 -8.04
CA MET A 71 -5.09 -8.85 -6.92
C MET A 71 -6.25 -8.71 -5.93
N GLU A 72 -6.67 -7.47 -5.65
CA GLU A 72 -7.85 -7.17 -4.83
C GLU A 72 -9.12 -7.77 -5.44
N GLN A 73 -9.39 -7.50 -6.71
CA GLN A 73 -10.58 -8.00 -7.41
C GLN A 73 -10.60 -9.52 -7.60
N ALA A 74 -9.44 -10.16 -7.56
CA ALA A 74 -9.33 -11.61 -7.54
C ALA A 74 -9.84 -12.25 -6.23
N GLY A 75 -10.10 -11.43 -5.19
CA GLY A 75 -10.59 -11.91 -3.88
C GLY A 75 -9.53 -12.65 -3.07
N LEU A 76 -8.25 -12.40 -3.35
CA LEU A 76 -7.14 -13.07 -2.68
C LEU A 76 -7.00 -12.60 -1.23
N MET A 77 -7.32 -11.33 -0.98
CA MET A 77 -7.28 -10.70 0.34
C MET A 77 -8.27 -11.37 1.31
N GLU A 78 -9.52 -11.57 0.86
CA GLU A 78 -10.54 -12.23 1.66
C GLU A 78 -10.19 -13.68 1.99
N ARG A 79 -9.66 -14.40 1.01
CA ARG A 79 -9.20 -15.79 1.21
C ARG A 79 -8.09 -15.87 2.25
N LEU A 80 -7.09 -15.02 2.11
CA LEU A 80 -5.96 -14.99 3.03
C LEU A 80 -6.40 -14.61 4.44
N PHE A 81 -7.25 -13.59 4.58
CA PHE A 81 -7.80 -13.19 5.87
C PHE A 81 -8.59 -14.33 6.53
N SER A 82 -9.49 -14.99 5.78
CA SER A 82 -10.27 -16.11 6.29
C SER A 82 -9.38 -17.28 6.73
N ALA A 83 -8.36 -17.59 5.95
CA ALA A 83 -7.41 -18.66 6.28
C ALA A 83 -6.63 -18.35 7.57
N PHE A 84 -6.10 -17.13 7.73
CA PHE A 84 -5.43 -16.71 8.96
C PHE A 84 -6.36 -16.66 10.15
N GLN A 85 -7.58 -16.16 9.97
CA GLN A 85 -8.62 -16.16 11.00
C GLN A 85 -8.87 -17.58 11.53
N LEU A 86 -8.99 -18.56 10.64
CA LEU A 86 -9.26 -19.95 11.01
C LEU A 86 -8.02 -20.64 11.61
N MET A 87 -6.83 -20.39 11.07
CA MET A 87 -5.58 -20.94 11.56
C MET A 87 -5.26 -20.50 12.98
N LEU A 88 -5.50 -19.23 13.28
CA LEU A 88 -5.25 -18.64 14.58
C LEU A 88 -6.49 -18.61 15.49
N ALA A 89 -7.55 -19.35 15.17
CA ALA A 89 -8.86 -19.28 15.82
C ALA A 89 -8.82 -19.46 17.35
N LYS A 90 -7.87 -20.23 17.87
CA LYS A 90 -7.69 -20.49 19.31
C LYS A 90 -6.82 -19.43 20.02
N VAL A 91 -6.13 -18.58 19.25
CA VAL A 91 -5.21 -17.57 19.80
C VAL A 91 -5.96 -16.30 20.15
N ARG A 92 -5.67 -15.73 21.32
CA ARG A 92 -6.20 -14.42 21.71
C ARG A 92 -5.62 -13.34 20.80
N GLY A 93 -6.47 -12.43 20.34
CA GLY A 93 -6.05 -11.40 19.39
C GLY A 93 -5.85 -11.88 17.95
N SER A 94 -6.29 -13.10 17.62
CA SER A 94 -6.09 -13.74 16.30
C SER A 94 -6.49 -12.86 15.12
N LEU A 95 -7.58 -12.10 15.23
CA LEU A 95 -8.04 -11.23 14.15
C LEU A 95 -7.14 -9.99 13.96
N TYR A 96 -6.48 -9.50 15.02
CA TYR A 96 -5.48 -8.44 14.87
C TYR A 96 -4.26 -8.94 14.08
N TYR A 97 -3.77 -10.15 14.42
CA TYR A 97 -2.66 -10.74 13.67
C TYR A 97 -3.04 -11.05 12.22
N ALA A 98 -4.25 -11.55 11.99
CA ALA A 98 -4.75 -11.80 10.64
C ALA A 98 -4.78 -10.51 9.82
N VAL A 99 -5.29 -9.41 10.37
CA VAL A 99 -5.29 -8.09 9.72
C VAL A 99 -3.88 -7.62 9.42
N LEU A 100 -2.98 -7.64 10.40
CA LEU A 100 -1.60 -7.15 10.22
C LEU A 100 -0.84 -7.98 9.19
N PHE A 101 -0.98 -9.32 9.22
CA PHE A 101 -0.30 -10.19 8.29
C PHE A 101 -0.81 -10.03 6.85
N VAL A 102 -2.14 -9.99 6.69
CA VAL A 102 -2.75 -9.70 5.39
C VAL A 102 -2.33 -8.33 4.90
N SER A 103 -2.28 -7.34 5.79
CA SER A 103 -1.82 -5.99 5.45
C SER A 103 -0.39 -5.97 4.91
N VAL A 104 0.54 -6.70 5.53
CA VAL A 104 1.94 -6.76 5.06
C VAL A 104 2.02 -7.27 3.63
N ILE A 105 1.28 -8.34 3.30
CA ILE A 105 1.30 -8.93 1.97
C ILE A 105 0.62 -8.03 0.93
N PHE A 106 -0.56 -7.51 1.27
CA PHE A 106 -1.32 -6.67 0.33
C PHE A 106 -0.86 -5.22 0.29
N ALA A 107 -0.28 -4.72 1.37
CA ALA A 107 0.39 -3.44 1.38
C ALA A 107 1.49 -3.39 0.31
N ALA A 108 2.32 -4.44 0.27
CA ALA A 108 3.35 -4.61 -0.77
C ALA A 108 2.76 -4.70 -2.19
N ALA A 109 1.54 -5.23 -2.35
CA ALA A 109 0.91 -5.38 -3.65
C ALA A 109 0.21 -4.12 -4.16
N THR A 110 -0.46 -3.37 -3.27
CA THR A 110 -1.32 -2.25 -3.66
C THR A 110 -0.64 -0.89 -3.57
N GLY A 111 0.25 -0.68 -2.61
CA GLY A 111 0.90 0.60 -2.37
C GLY A 111 -0.04 1.77 -2.04
N ILE A 112 -1.35 1.52 -1.88
CA ILE A 112 -2.40 2.53 -1.73
C ILE A 112 -3.07 2.38 -0.36
N VAL A 113 -2.83 3.35 0.54
CA VAL A 113 -3.35 3.31 1.93
C VAL A 113 -4.87 3.32 1.99
N GLY A 114 -5.51 4.25 1.29
CA GLY A 114 -6.95 4.44 1.38
C GLY A 114 -7.75 3.20 0.97
N ALA A 115 -7.39 2.58 -0.14
CA ALA A 115 -8.02 1.35 -0.62
C ALA A 115 -7.78 0.20 0.36
N SER A 116 -6.53 0.00 0.80
CA SER A 116 -6.16 -1.07 1.73
C SER A 116 -6.90 -0.96 3.06
N VAL A 117 -6.96 0.23 3.67
CA VAL A 117 -7.71 0.47 4.92
C VAL A 117 -9.19 0.19 4.74
N THR A 118 -9.77 0.65 3.63
CA THR A 118 -11.22 0.47 3.37
C THR A 118 -11.57 -1.01 3.25
N ILE A 119 -10.82 -1.77 2.46
CA ILE A 119 -11.09 -3.18 2.23
C ILE A 119 -10.84 -4.01 3.48
N LEU A 120 -9.72 -3.79 4.16
CA LEU A 120 -9.45 -4.43 5.45
C LEU A 120 -10.54 -4.08 6.47
N GLY A 121 -11.03 -2.83 6.47
CA GLY A 121 -12.14 -2.40 7.31
C GLY A 121 -13.41 -3.17 7.03
N ILE A 122 -13.83 -3.28 5.78
CA ILE A 122 -15.04 -4.00 5.39
C ILE A 122 -14.96 -5.49 5.77
N MET A 123 -13.82 -6.13 5.52
CA MET A 123 -13.61 -7.54 5.78
C MET A 123 -13.46 -7.85 7.27
N ALA A 124 -12.53 -7.17 7.94
CA ALA A 124 -12.15 -7.49 9.31
C ALA A 124 -13.15 -6.97 10.34
N ALA A 125 -13.74 -5.78 10.14
CA ALA A 125 -14.63 -5.18 11.13
C ALA A 125 -15.85 -6.06 11.42
N LYS A 126 -16.42 -6.70 10.39
CA LYS A 126 -17.57 -7.60 10.55
C LYS A 126 -17.21 -8.80 11.44
N SER A 127 -16.08 -9.44 11.17
CA SER A 127 -15.59 -10.59 11.97
C SER A 127 -15.18 -10.17 13.38
N MET A 128 -14.50 -9.02 13.52
CA MET A 128 -14.08 -8.48 14.82
C MET A 128 -15.27 -8.10 15.70
N ASN A 129 -16.27 -7.41 15.14
CA ASN A 129 -17.48 -7.05 15.89
C ASN A 129 -18.27 -8.30 16.33
N ARG A 130 -18.43 -9.29 15.46
CA ARG A 130 -19.12 -10.55 15.79
C ARG A 130 -18.38 -11.36 16.85
N SER A 131 -17.06 -11.27 16.89
CA SER A 131 -16.21 -11.96 17.87
C SER A 131 -16.00 -11.17 19.16
N GLY A 132 -16.63 -10.00 19.34
CA GLY A 132 -16.55 -9.20 20.54
C GLY A 132 -15.22 -8.46 20.75
N TYR A 133 -14.49 -8.16 19.67
CA TYR A 133 -13.23 -7.42 19.73
C TYR A 133 -13.47 -5.95 20.11
N ASN A 134 -12.50 -5.35 20.78
CA ASN A 134 -12.58 -3.93 21.12
C ASN A 134 -12.53 -3.06 19.86
N VAL A 135 -13.56 -2.23 19.65
CA VAL A 135 -13.73 -1.43 18.43
C VAL A 135 -12.58 -0.44 18.21
N ARG A 136 -12.07 0.19 19.28
CA ARG A 136 -10.99 1.18 19.19
C ARG A 136 -9.68 0.52 18.76
N LEU A 137 -9.34 -0.62 19.35
CA LEU A 137 -8.12 -1.35 18.99
C LEU A 137 -8.25 -1.97 17.59
N ALA A 138 -9.46 -2.45 17.21
CA ALA A 138 -9.74 -2.96 15.89
C ALA A 138 -9.55 -1.88 14.82
N ALA A 139 -10.18 -0.72 14.99
CA ALA A 139 -10.03 0.41 14.08
C ALA A 139 -8.56 0.84 13.95
N GLY A 140 -7.85 0.97 15.10
CA GLY A 140 -6.43 1.31 15.11
C GLY A 140 -5.57 0.28 14.37
N THR A 141 -5.82 -1.02 14.55
CA THR A 141 -5.05 -2.08 13.88
C THR A 141 -5.31 -2.10 12.37
N ILE A 142 -6.57 -1.90 11.94
CA ILE A 142 -6.93 -1.84 10.53
C ILE A 142 -6.26 -0.63 9.86
N THR A 143 -6.33 0.54 10.49
CA THR A 143 -5.70 1.75 9.96
C THR A 143 -4.18 1.61 9.91
N ALA A 144 -3.57 1.15 11.01
CA ALA A 144 -2.12 0.91 11.08
C ALA A 144 -1.67 -0.11 10.02
N GLY A 145 -2.43 -1.21 9.86
CA GLY A 145 -2.14 -2.21 8.82
C GLY A 145 -2.14 -1.61 7.41
N GLY A 146 -3.15 -0.81 7.08
CA GLY A 146 -3.24 -0.17 5.77
C GLY A 146 -2.08 0.79 5.48
N THR A 147 -1.51 1.45 6.49
CA THR A 147 -0.36 2.36 6.30
C THR A 147 0.94 1.64 5.97
N LEU A 148 1.06 0.34 6.20
CA LEU A 148 2.24 -0.44 5.83
C LEU A 148 2.51 -0.43 4.31
N GLY A 149 1.48 -0.18 3.49
CA GLY A 149 1.60 -0.10 2.03
C GLY A 149 2.45 1.05 1.50
N ILE A 150 2.67 2.09 2.29
CA ILE A 150 3.59 3.16 1.92
C ILE A 150 5.05 2.71 2.08
N LEU A 151 5.33 1.87 3.07
CA LEU A 151 6.69 1.56 3.50
C LEU A 151 7.20 0.23 2.96
N ILE A 152 6.32 -0.80 2.86
CA ILE A 152 6.74 -2.13 2.41
C ILE A 152 6.78 -2.18 0.88
N PRO A 153 7.96 -2.48 0.26
CA PRO A 153 8.08 -2.58 -1.20
C PRO A 153 7.30 -3.78 -1.78
N PRO A 154 6.85 -3.69 -3.06
CA PRO A 154 6.91 -2.53 -3.94
C PRO A 154 5.89 -1.45 -3.56
N SER A 155 6.35 -0.26 -3.23
CA SER A 155 5.53 0.87 -2.80
C SER A 155 5.51 1.96 -3.86
N ILE A 156 4.34 2.42 -4.25
CA ILE A 156 4.15 3.50 -5.22
C ILE A 156 4.82 4.79 -4.73
N MET A 157 4.74 5.06 -3.43
CA MET A 157 5.35 6.25 -2.83
C MET A 157 6.87 6.25 -3.01
N LEU A 158 7.53 5.11 -2.83
CA LEU A 158 8.97 4.98 -3.01
C LEU A 158 9.38 5.09 -4.49
N VAL A 159 8.54 4.62 -5.42
CA VAL A 159 8.77 4.80 -6.87
C VAL A 159 8.74 6.27 -7.25
N VAL A 160 7.78 7.02 -6.73
CA VAL A 160 7.65 8.47 -6.99
C VAL A 160 8.77 9.28 -6.31
N MET A 161 9.17 8.87 -5.11
CA MET A 161 10.26 9.53 -4.38
C MET A 161 11.62 9.40 -5.07
N GLY A 162 11.86 8.29 -5.79
CA GLY A 162 13.12 8.05 -6.48
C GLY A 162 13.58 9.22 -7.35
N PRO A 163 12.82 9.57 -8.39
CA PRO A 163 13.13 10.70 -9.25
C PRO A 163 13.18 12.06 -8.54
N ILE A 164 12.30 12.28 -7.55
CA ILE A 164 12.25 13.55 -6.80
C ILE A 164 13.50 13.76 -5.94
N MET A 165 13.99 12.69 -5.33
CA MET A 165 15.18 12.72 -4.47
C MET A 165 16.48 12.41 -5.22
N GLU A 166 16.40 12.11 -6.52
CA GLU A 166 17.51 11.68 -7.36
C GLU A 166 18.24 10.43 -6.80
N ILE A 167 17.46 9.52 -6.20
CA ILE A 167 17.94 8.25 -5.62
C ILE A 167 17.35 7.09 -6.42
N PRO A 168 18.15 6.07 -6.78
CA PRO A 168 17.64 4.89 -7.45
C PRO A 168 16.55 4.19 -6.65
N VAL A 169 15.43 3.86 -7.30
CA VAL A 169 14.26 3.20 -6.64
C VAL A 169 14.66 1.86 -6.01
N ILE A 170 15.65 1.17 -6.58
CA ILE A 170 16.20 -0.08 -6.04
C ILE A 170 16.75 0.14 -4.62
N ASP A 171 17.51 1.21 -4.43
CA ASP A 171 18.11 1.54 -3.12
C ASP A 171 17.03 1.93 -2.11
N LEU A 172 16.01 2.67 -2.55
CA LEU A 172 14.87 3.01 -1.70
C LEU A 172 14.08 1.76 -1.27
N PHE A 173 13.86 0.82 -2.18
CA PHE A 173 13.19 -0.44 -1.87
C PHE A 173 14.02 -1.26 -0.87
N ALA A 174 15.32 -1.42 -1.11
CA ALA A 174 16.21 -2.15 -0.21
C ALA A 174 16.26 -1.52 1.19
N ALA A 175 16.35 -0.20 1.26
CA ALA A 175 16.36 0.54 2.52
C ALA A 175 15.05 0.45 3.29
N ALA A 176 13.91 0.34 2.60
CA ALA A 176 12.57 0.34 3.21
C ALA A 176 12.15 -1.01 3.82
N ILE A 177 12.79 -2.12 3.41
CA ILE A 177 12.44 -3.47 3.89
C ILE A 177 12.59 -3.56 5.42
N ILE A 178 13.73 -3.18 5.96
CA ILE A 178 14.02 -3.30 7.39
C ILE A 178 13.07 -2.41 8.22
N PRO A 179 12.91 -1.11 7.94
CA PRO A 179 11.94 -0.27 8.64
C PRO A 179 10.49 -0.77 8.50
N GLY A 180 10.11 -1.29 7.33
CA GLY A 180 8.76 -1.85 7.09
C GLY A 180 8.47 -3.06 7.95
N ILE A 181 9.38 -4.04 8.00
CA ILE A 181 9.26 -5.22 8.85
C ILE A 181 9.30 -4.83 10.33
N LEU A 182 10.17 -3.89 10.71
CA LEU A 182 10.24 -3.39 12.09
C LEU A 182 8.90 -2.76 12.52
N LEU A 183 8.33 -1.91 11.68
CA LEU A 183 7.04 -1.26 11.96
C LEU A 183 5.90 -2.28 12.08
N ALA A 184 5.82 -3.25 11.17
CA ALA A 184 4.85 -4.33 11.24
C ALA A 184 5.00 -5.15 12.53
N SER A 185 6.25 -5.43 12.92
CA SER A 185 6.57 -6.16 14.16
C SER A 185 6.18 -5.36 15.41
N LEU A 186 6.37 -4.05 15.41
CA LEU A 186 5.95 -3.15 16.50
C LEU A 186 4.44 -3.10 16.63
N TYR A 187 3.68 -3.07 15.52
CA TYR A 187 2.22 -3.15 15.57
C TYR A 187 1.75 -4.50 16.11
N ALA A 188 2.38 -5.60 15.69
CA ALA A 188 2.09 -6.93 16.22
C ALA A 188 2.44 -7.02 17.71
N ALA A 189 3.59 -6.52 18.13
CA ALA A 189 3.99 -6.49 19.54
C ALA A 189 3.03 -5.66 20.39
N TYR A 190 2.64 -4.47 19.92
CA TYR A 190 1.67 -3.62 20.63
C TYR A 190 0.33 -4.33 20.82
N THR A 191 -0.24 -4.92 19.75
CA THR A 191 -1.52 -5.63 19.86
C THR A 191 -1.41 -6.85 20.75
N THR A 192 -0.27 -7.57 20.72
CA THR A 192 0.02 -8.70 21.63
C THR A 192 0.01 -8.25 23.08
N ILE A 193 0.81 -7.24 23.42
CA ILE A 193 0.91 -6.71 24.80
C ILE A 193 -0.46 -6.26 25.30
N ARG A 194 -1.23 -5.55 24.47
CA ARG A 194 -2.58 -5.10 24.82
C ARG A 194 -3.53 -6.26 25.11
N CYS A 195 -3.50 -7.31 24.29
CA CYS A 195 -4.33 -8.50 24.50
C CYS A 195 -3.87 -9.38 25.68
N MET A 196 -2.57 -9.31 26.04
CA MET A 196 -2.05 -9.99 27.24
C MET A 196 -2.45 -9.26 28.52
N LEU A 197 -2.40 -7.93 28.53
CA LEU A 197 -2.77 -7.08 29.68
C LEU A 197 -4.27 -7.09 29.93
N ASP A 198 -5.08 -7.07 28.89
CA ASP A 198 -6.54 -7.14 28.96
C ASP A 198 -7.07 -8.17 27.93
N PRO A 199 -7.33 -9.39 28.36
CA PRO A 199 -7.84 -10.47 27.50
C PRO A 199 -9.19 -10.18 26.84
N LYS A 200 -9.95 -9.20 27.34
CA LYS A 200 -11.25 -8.80 26.77
C LYS A 200 -11.10 -8.01 25.46
N LEU A 201 -9.92 -7.46 25.19
CA LEU A 201 -9.67 -6.69 23.97
C LEU A 201 -9.68 -7.54 22.69
N GLY A 202 -9.30 -8.81 22.79
CA GLY A 202 -9.22 -9.73 21.66
C GLY A 202 -9.54 -11.18 22.07
N PRO A 203 -10.81 -11.53 22.28
CA PRO A 203 -11.19 -12.88 22.62
C PRO A 203 -10.86 -13.87 21.50
N PRO A 204 -10.66 -15.16 21.79
CA PRO A 204 -10.51 -16.18 20.76
C PRO A 204 -11.78 -16.28 19.91
N LEU A 205 -11.66 -16.82 18.70
CA LEU A 205 -12.81 -16.96 17.81
C LEU A 205 -13.91 -17.83 18.42
N PRO A 206 -15.19 -17.41 18.30
CA PRO A 206 -16.32 -18.25 18.71
C PRO A 206 -16.28 -19.63 18.05
N GLU A 207 -16.79 -20.65 18.73
CA GLU A 207 -16.71 -22.05 18.25
C GLU A 207 -17.45 -22.27 16.92
N ASP A 208 -18.55 -21.57 16.71
CA ASP A 208 -19.34 -21.59 15.48
C ASP A 208 -18.59 -21.04 14.25
N MET A 209 -17.54 -20.26 14.49
CA MET A 209 -16.71 -19.65 13.44
C MET A 209 -15.38 -20.41 13.22
N ARG A 210 -15.14 -21.50 13.94
CA ARG A 210 -13.94 -22.31 13.77
C ARG A 210 -14.13 -23.34 12.66
N ALA A 211 -13.04 -23.67 11.94
CA ALA A 211 -13.10 -24.66 10.88
C ALA A 211 -13.36 -26.07 11.45
N ALA A 212 -14.19 -26.82 10.75
CA ALA A 212 -14.44 -28.24 11.07
C ALA A 212 -13.25 -29.14 10.70
N SER A 213 -12.46 -28.74 9.68
CA SER A 213 -11.30 -29.49 9.19
C SER A 213 -10.06 -28.60 9.08
N MET A 214 -8.97 -28.98 9.72
CA MET A 214 -7.68 -28.29 9.61
C MET A 214 -7.07 -28.44 8.20
N LYS A 215 -7.43 -29.47 7.48
CA LYS A 215 -6.95 -29.71 6.12
C LYS A 215 -7.45 -28.64 5.14
N ASP A 216 -8.72 -28.24 5.27
CA ASP A 216 -9.32 -27.20 4.43
C ASP A 216 -8.71 -25.83 4.73
N VAL A 217 -8.38 -25.56 6.01
CA VAL A 217 -7.69 -24.33 6.42
C VAL A 217 -6.32 -24.22 5.75
N TRP A 218 -5.53 -25.28 5.74
CA TRP A 218 -4.23 -25.27 5.08
C TRP A 218 -4.33 -25.11 3.56
N VAL A 219 -5.32 -25.73 2.93
CA VAL A 219 -5.55 -25.57 1.49
C VAL A 219 -5.91 -24.11 1.16
N GLU A 220 -6.85 -23.51 1.90
CA GLU A 220 -7.21 -22.11 1.70
C GLU A 220 -6.05 -21.14 2.01
N PHE A 221 -5.25 -21.46 3.02
CA PHE A 221 -4.05 -20.69 3.37
C PHE A 221 -3.03 -20.70 2.23
N PHE A 222 -2.67 -21.86 1.71
CA PHE A 222 -1.71 -21.94 0.61
C PHE A 222 -2.27 -21.34 -0.68
N LEU A 223 -3.53 -21.55 -1.01
CA LEU A 223 -4.15 -20.93 -2.18
C LEU A 223 -4.31 -19.42 -2.04
N GLY A 224 -4.51 -18.91 -0.82
CA GLY A 224 -4.60 -17.46 -0.57
C GLY A 224 -3.24 -16.78 -0.46
N LEU A 225 -2.21 -17.46 0.08
CA LEU A 225 -0.89 -16.87 0.35
C LEU A 225 0.09 -17.03 -0.81
N VAL A 226 0.24 -18.25 -1.32
CA VAL A 226 1.35 -18.56 -2.24
C VAL A 226 1.29 -17.76 -3.53
N PRO A 227 0.14 -17.66 -4.24
CA PRO A 227 0.11 -16.94 -5.51
C PRO A 227 0.40 -15.44 -5.37
N PRO A 228 -0.25 -14.68 -4.45
CA PRO A 228 0.07 -13.26 -4.30
C PRO A 228 1.49 -13.03 -3.77
N ALA A 229 1.94 -13.83 -2.79
CA ALA A 229 3.30 -13.74 -2.28
C ALA A 229 4.33 -14.02 -3.38
N ALA A 230 4.14 -15.11 -4.16
CA ALA A 230 5.04 -15.44 -5.26
C ALA A 230 5.11 -14.31 -6.29
N LEU A 231 3.97 -13.68 -6.61
CA LEU A 231 3.93 -12.55 -7.55
C LEU A 231 4.71 -11.34 -7.01
N VAL A 232 4.46 -10.96 -5.75
CA VAL A 232 5.16 -9.83 -5.11
C VAL A 232 6.65 -10.13 -4.96
N PHE A 233 7.02 -11.34 -4.51
CA PHE A 233 8.42 -11.73 -4.39
C PHE A 233 9.13 -11.82 -5.74
N ALA A 234 8.45 -12.28 -6.80
CA ALA A 234 9.02 -12.30 -8.14
C ALA A 234 9.27 -10.88 -8.66
N ALA A 235 8.29 -9.97 -8.51
CA ALA A 235 8.43 -8.58 -8.91
C ALA A 235 9.51 -7.85 -8.09
N LEU A 236 9.45 -7.91 -6.76
CA LEU A 236 10.42 -7.27 -5.88
C LEU A 236 11.81 -7.90 -6.00
N GLY A 237 11.87 -9.23 -6.04
CA GLY A 237 13.13 -9.95 -6.17
C GLY A 237 13.83 -9.65 -7.49
N SER A 238 13.11 -9.59 -8.61
CA SER A 238 13.71 -9.23 -9.91
C SER A 238 14.32 -7.82 -9.90
N ILE A 239 13.73 -6.88 -9.17
CA ILE A 239 14.27 -5.52 -8.99
C ILE A 239 15.52 -5.56 -8.11
N LEU A 240 15.43 -6.19 -6.92
CA LEU A 240 16.52 -6.18 -5.93
C LEU A 240 17.76 -6.93 -6.41
N PHE A 241 17.59 -8.00 -7.18
CA PHE A 241 18.70 -8.74 -7.78
C PHE A 241 19.21 -8.13 -9.10
N GLY A 242 18.60 -7.03 -9.56
CA GLY A 242 19.02 -6.34 -10.78
C GLY A 242 18.66 -7.05 -12.07
N PHE A 243 17.71 -8.01 -12.06
CA PHE A 243 17.26 -8.73 -13.25
C PHE A 243 16.28 -7.91 -14.10
N ALA A 244 15.56 -6.98 -13.49
CA ALA A 244 14.58 -6.14 -14.15
C ALA A 244 14.57 -4.72 -13.57
N THR A 245 14.28 -3.75 -14.41
CA THR A 245 13.98 -2.38 -13.97
C THR A 245 12.65 -2.35 -13.22
N PRO A 246 12.39 -1.33 -12.38
CA PRO A 246 11.10 -1.20 -11.70
C PRO A 246 9.90 -1.23 -12.65
N THR A 247 10.03 -0.66 -13.84
CA THR A 247 8.98 -0.62 -14.87
C THR A 247 8.72 -2.00 -15.48
N GLU A 248 9.78 -2.74 -15.81
CA GLU A 248 9.66 -4.10 -16.34
C GLU A 248 9.05 -5.05 -15.31
N ALA A 249 9.52 -4.97 -14.07
CA ALA A 249 8.99 -5.77 -12.98
C ALA A 249 7.51 -5.45 -12.69
N ALA A 250 7.12 -4.18 -12.74
CA ALA A 250 5.73 -3.75 -12.61
C ALA A 250 4.86 -4.28 -13.75
N GLY A 251 5.37 -4.27 -14.98
CA GLY A 251 4.69 -4.85 -16.16
C GLY A 251 4.47 -6.35 -16.02
N CYS A 252 5.51 -7.10 -15.62
CA CYS A 252 5.40 -8.54 -15.32
C CYS A 252 4.44 -8.80 -14.17
N GLY A 253 4.48 -7.98 -13.11
CA GLY A 253 3.57 -8.04 -11.98
C GLY A 253 2.12 -7.80 -12.38
N ALA A 254 1.86 -6.78 -13.19
CA ALA A 254 0.53 -6.47 -13.73
C ALA A 254 -0.04 -7.62 -14.56
N MET A 255 0.77 -8.19 -15.46
CA MET A 255 0.40 -9.35 -16.25
C MET A 255 0.15 -10.58 -15.35
N GLY A 256 1.03 -10.83 -14.38
CA GLY A 256 0.88 -11.91 -13.43
C GLY A 256 -0.41 -11.80 -12.59
N ALA A 257 -0.77 -10.61 -12.15
CA ALA A 257 -2.01 -10.35 -11.42
C ALA A 257 -3.27 -10.60 -12.29
N LEU A 258 -3.21 -10.20 -13.56
CA LEU A 258 -4.25 -10.49 -14.55
C LEU A 258 -4.43 -12.02 -14.74
N LEU A 259 -3.33 -12.74 -14.93
CA LEU A 259 -3.34 -14.20 -15.08
C LEU A 259 -3.86 -14.89 -13.82
N LEU A 260 -3.49 -14.42 -12.63
CA LEU A 260 -4.03 -14.92 -11.37
C LEU A 260 -5.54 -14.69 -11.28
N SER A 261 -6.02 -13.50 -11.61
CA SER A 261 -7.46 -13.19 -11.61
C SER A 261 -8.24 -14.10 -12.58
N LEU A 262 -7.64 -14.42 -13.73
CA LEU A 262 -8.20 -15.37 -14.69
C LEU A 262 -8.20 -16.81 -14.14
N ALA A 263 -7.09 -17.25 -13.55
CA ALA A 263 -6.96 -18.59 -12.95
C ALA A 263 -7.96 -18.82 -11.81
N TYR A 264 -8.23 -17.79 -11.02
CA TYR A 264 -9.26 -17.82 -9.97
C TYR A 264 -10.69 -17.66 -10.50
N LYS A 265 -10.88 -17.55 -11.82
CA LYS A 265 -12.19 -17.37 -12.49
C LYS A 265 -12.96 -16.16 -11.94
N LYS A 266 -12.26 -15.14 -11.49
CA LYS A 266 -12.83 -13.90 -10.96
C LYS A 266 -12.80 -12.75 -11.97
N LEU A 267 -12.05 -12.91 -13.08
CA LEU A 267 -11.93 -11.91 -14.12
C LEU A 267 -13.22 -11.87 -14.94
N THR A 268 -13.83 -10.70 -14.97
CA THR A 268 -14.94 -10.35 -15.88
C THR A 268 -14.59 -9.07 -16.62
N LEU A 269 -15.18 -8.84 -17.78
CA LEU A 269 -14.91 -7.64 -18.56
C LEU A 269 -15.25 -6.36 -17.78
N SER A 270 -16.33 -6.37 -17.00
CA SER A 270 -16.68 -5.25 -16.12
C SER A 270 -15.61 -4.99 -15.07
N LYS A 271 -15.10 -6.02 -14.38
CA LYS A 271 -14.03 -5.87 -13.39
C LYS A 271 -12.73 -5.36 -14.02
N LEU A 272 -12.39 -5.84 -15.23
CA LEU A 272 -11.23 -5.33 -15.94
C LEU A 272 -11.37 -3.85 -16.27
N GLN A 273 -12.55 -3.42 -16.76
CA GLN A 273 -12.83 -2.02 -17.02
C GLN A 273 -12.75 -1.18 -15.74
N ASP A 274 -13.36 -1.64 -14.63
CA ASP A 274 -13.28 -0.98 -13.34
C ASP A 274 -11.83 -0.86 -12.84
N ALA A 275 -11.03 -1.92 -13.02
CA ALA A 275 -9.61 -1.90 -12.65
C ALA A 275 -8.82 -0.88 -13.48
N LEU A 276 -9.06 -0.82 -14.79
CA LEU A 276 -8.41 0.15 -15.66
C LEU A 276 -8.80 1.59 -15.31
N VAL A 277 -10.09 1.86 -15.10
CA VAL A 277 -10.58 3.20 -14.73
C VAL A 277 -9.98 3.63 -13.39
N LYS A 278 -10.04 2.79 -12.36
CA LYS A 278 -9.43 3.07 -11.06
C LYS A 278 -7.91 3.28 -11.15
N THR A 279 -7.23 2.50 -11.99
CA THR A 279 -5.80 2.67 -12.24
C THR A 279 -5.50 4.04 -12.83
N LEU A 280 -6.29 4.47 -13.81
CA LEU A 280 -6.14 5.79 -14.42
C LEU A 280 -6.42 6.91 -13.42
N GLU A 281 -7.49 6.81 -12.64
CA GLU A 281 -7.86 7.79 -11.61
C GLU A 281 -6.75 7.96 -10.57
N ILE A 282 -6.24 6.85 -10.03
CA ILE A 282 -5.19 6.88 -9.00
C ILE A 282 -3.87 7.36 -9.60
N SER A 283 -3.51 6.88 -10.78
CA SER A 283 -2.29 7.31 -11.45
C SER A 283 -2.33 8.79 -11.80
N ALA A 284 -3.47 9.30 -12.30
CA ALA A 284 -3.65 10.71 -12.56
C ALA A 284 -3.53 11.55 -11.27
N LEU A 285 -4.13 11.09 -10.17
CA LEU A 285 -4.01 11.76 -8.88
C LEU A 285 -2.55 11.86 -8.41
N ILE A 286 -1.78 10.77 -8.55
CA ILE A 286 -0.38 10.73 -8.14
C ILE A 286 0.49 11.60 -9.05
N MET A 287 0.23 11.60 -10.36
CA MET A 287 1.01 12.40 -11.32
C MET A 287 0.72 13.90 -11.27
N VAL A 288 -0.42 14.31 -10.69
CA VAL A 288 -0.75 15.73 -10.47
C VAL A 288 -0.07 16.27 -9.19
N LEU A 289 0.29 15.40 -8.26
CA LEU A 289 1.01 15.76 -7.03
C LEU A 289 2.49 15.98 -7.29
#